data_2351db7618dc65da798a554d6151aa79
#
_entry.id   2351db7618dc65da798a554d6151aa79
#
_cell.length_a   1.000
_cell.length_b   1.000
_cell.length_c   1.000
_cell.angle_alpha   90.00
_cell.angle_beta   90.00
_cell.angle_gamma   90.00
#
_symmetry.space_group_name_H-M   'P 1'
#
loop_
_entity.id
_entity.type
_entity.pdbx_description
1 polymer ?
#
loop_
_entity_poly.entity_id
_entity_poly.type
_entity_poly.pdbx_seq_one_letter_code
_entity_poly.pdbx_strand_id
1 'polypeptide(L)'
;MRERLILSRRAFVEIVIWKLPQPLPYSRHAFKYRLAYVANQRCVLRFDNEAGKGDHKHLHPDEVEAPCIFTSLDALQTDFWVEVNKRRRRK
;
A
#
# COMPACT_ATOMS: atom_id res chain seq x y z
N MET A 1 -10.48 -1.00 8.81
CA MET A 1 -10.32 -2.37 8.28
C MET A 1 -8.88 -2.82 8.40
N ARG A 2 -8.70 -4.00 8.90
CA ARG A 2 -7.37 -4.60 8.99
C ARG A 2 -7.44 -6.05 8.52
N GLU A 3 -6.61 -6.41 7.55
CA GLU A 3 -6.67 -7.72 6.94
C GLU A 3 -5.28 -8.20 6.56
N ARG A 4 -5.02 -9.47 6.80
CA ARG A 4 -3.77 -10.10 6.39
C ARG A 4 -4.10 -11.32 5.52
N LEU A 5 -3.55 -11.34 4.31
CA LEU A 5 -3.77 -12.41 3.34
C LEU A 5 -2.47 -13.17 3.10
N ILE A 6 -2.46 -14.44 3.44
CA ILE A 6 -1.30 -15.30 3.22
C ILE A 6 -1.31 -15.76 1.77
N LEU A 7 -0.28 -15.42 1.02
CA LEU A 7 -0.16 -15.77 -0.40
C LEU A 7 0.66 -17.04 -0.62
N SER A 8 1.64 -17.28 0.25
CA SER A 8 2.50 -18.45 0.21
C SER A 8 3.18 -18.59 1.54
N ARG A 9 4.05 -19.61 1.68
CA ARG A 9 4.81 -19.85 2.92
C ARG A 9 5.64 -18.64 3.34
N ARG A 10 6.09 -17.82 2.38
CA ARG A 10 7.02 -16.71 2.64
C ARG A 10 6.49 -15.36 2.20
N ALA A 11 5.22 -15.29 1.82
CA ALA A 11 4.66 -14.04 1.31
C ALA A 11 3.26 -13.80 1.86
N PHE A 12 3.01 -12.55 2.22
CA PHE A 12 1.69 -12.12 2.66
C PHE A 12 1.45 -10.66 2.27
N VAL A 13 0.18 -10.29 2.26
CA VAL A 13 -0.25 -8.91 2.07
C VAL A 13 -0.95 -8.47 3.34
N GLU A 14 -0.66 -7.26 3.79
CA GLU A 14 -1.35 -6.66 4.92
C GLU A 14 -2.03 -5.38 4.45
N ILE A 15 -3.33 -5.26 4.74
CA ILE A 15 -4.14 -4.11 4.36
C ILE A 15 -4.70 -3.50 5.62
N VAL A 16 -4.38 -2.23 5.88
CA VAL A 16 -4.91 -1.47 7.00
C VAL A 16 -5.49 -0.18 6.45
N ILE A 17 -6.77 0.03 6.66
CA ILE A 17 -7.48 1.22 6.19
C ILE A 17 -8.34 1.75 7.33
N TRP A 18 -8.15 3.02 7.68
CA TRP A 18 -8.91 3.70 8.72
C TRP A 18 -9.66 4.88 8.11
N LYS A 19 -10.94 5.00 8.43
CA LYS A 19 -11.69 6.20 8.11
C LYS A 19 -11.51 7.21 9.24
N LEU A 20 -11.09 8.41 8.88
CA LEU A 20 -10.84 9.49 9.85
C LEU A 20 -12.04 10.42 9.93
N PRO A 21 -12.29 11.06 11.10
CA PRO A 21 -13.36 12.05 11.22
C PRO A 21 -13.14 13.26 10.32
N GLN A 22 -11.86 13.58 10.03
CA GLN A 22 -11.48 14.69 9.17
C GLN A 22 -10.28 14.28 8.34
N PRO A 23 -10.10 14.83 7.13
CA PRO A 23 -8.90 14.57 6.34
C PRO A 23 -7.64 15.00 7.10
N LEU A 24 -6.54 14.31 6.84
CA LEU A 24 -5.23 14.73 7.32
C LEU A 24 -4.87 16.07 6.66
N PRO A 25 -4.05 16.94 7.32
CA PRO A 25 -3.76 18.27 6.81
C PRO A 25 -3.20 18.30 5.39
N TYR A 26 -2.53 17.24 4.96
CA TYR A 26 -1.89 17.14 3.65
C TYR A 26 -2.67 16.23 2.68
N SER A 27 -3.91 15.90 3.01
CA SER A 27 -4.70 14.96 2.22
C SER A 27 -6.07 15.54 1.90
N ARG A 28 -6.61 15.20 0.74
CA ARG A 28 -7.95 15.60 0.32
C ARG A 28 -9.03 14.57 0.68
N HIS A 29 -8.62 13.42 1.18
CA HIS A 29 -9.56 12.37 1.58
C HIS A 29 -9.41 12.07 3.07
N ALA A 30 -10.44 11.44 3.65
CA ALA A 30 -10.50 11.16 5.08
C ALA A 30 -10.12 9.72 5.41
N PHE A 31 -9.13 9.18 4.71
CA PHE A 31 -8.64 7.82 4.95
C PHE A 31 -7.16 7.83 5.30
N LYS A 32 -6.81 7.01 6.29
CA LYS A 32 -5.42 6.68 6.56
C LYS A 32 -5.23 5.21 6.22
N TYR A 33 -4.21 4.88 5.46
CA TYR A 33 -4.02 3.51 5.00
C TYR A 33 -2.56 3.10 4.93
N ARG A 34 -2.37 1.80 5.01
CA ARG A 34 -1.09 1.16 4.76
C ARG A 34 -1.38 -0.20 4.11
N LEU A 35 -0.92 -0.37 2.89
CA LEU A 35 -1.02 -1.62 2.15
C LEU A 35 0.41 -2.09 1.91
N ALA A 36 0.73 -3.31 2.35
CA ALA A 36 2.09 -3.81 2.26
C ALA A 36 2.11 -5.24 1.71
N TYR A 37 3.04 -5.48 0.81
CA TYR A 37 3.35 -6.82 0.32
C TYR A 37 4.73 -7.20 0.86
N VAL A 38 4.77 -8.28 1.65
CA VAL A 38 5.98 -8.77 2.29
C VAL A 38 6.32 -10.14 1.71
N ALA A 39 7.55 -10.31 1.27
CA ALA A 39 8.05 -11.57 0.76
C ALA A 39 9.46 -11.82 1.30
N ASN A 40 9.70 -13.03 1.77
CA ASN A 40 10.98 -13.42 2.35
C ASN A 40 11.43 -12.47 3.46
N GLN A 41 10.50 -12.11 4.35
CA GLN A 41 10.75 -11.24 5.51
C GLN A 41 11.12 -9.81 5.13
N ARG A 42 10.85 -9.41 3.90
CA ARG A 42 11.18 -8.06 3.40
C ARG A 42 9.95 -7.41 2.81
N CYS A 43 9.72 -6.15 3.16
CA CYS A 43 8.65 -5.38 2.56
C CYS A 43 9.05 -4.99 1.13
N VAL A 44 8.39 -5.60 0.16
CA VAL A 44 8.71 -5.42 -1.26
C VAL A 44 7.98 -4.22 -1.85
N LEU A 45 6.79 -3.95 -1.33
CA LEU A 45 5.91 -2.90 -1.85
C LEU A 45 5.09 -2.36 -0.70
N ARG A 46 4.94 -1.04 -0.63
CA ARG A 46 4.10 -0.40 0.37
C ARG A 46 3.43 0.84 -0.21
N PHE A 47 2.13 0.93 -0.02
CA PHE A 47 1.34 2.13 -0.32
C PHE A 47 0.89 2.71 1.01
N ASP A 48 1.17 3.96 1.27
CA ASP A 48 0.68 4.62 2.49
C ASP A 48 0.54 6.13 2.30
N ASN A 49 -0.02 6.79 3.30
CA ASN A 49 -0.19 8.24 3.29
C ASN A 49 0.24 8.87 4.60
N GLU A 50 1.31 8.35 5.20
CA GLU A 50 1.78 8.84 6.49
C GLU A 50 2.61 10.12 6.41
N ALA A 51 2.65 10.83 7.54
CA ALA A 51 3.67 11.80 7.92
C ALA A 51 3.94 12.92 6.93
N GLY A 52 2.88 13.59 6.45
CA GLY A 52 3.03 14.82 5.68
C GLY A 52 3.50 14.66 4.25
N LYS A 53 3.57 13.43 3.77
CA LYS A 53 4.00 13.14 2.40
C LYS A 53 2.84 12.94 1.42
N GLY A 54 1.61 12.87 1.92
CA GLY A 54 0.44 12.55 1.11
C GLY A 54 0.44 11.09 0.68
N ASP A 55 -0.29 10.79 -0.38
CA ASP A 55 -0.38 9.44 -0.91
C ASP A 55 0.90 9.10 -1.68
N HIS A 56 1.52 8.00 -1.33
CA HIS A 56 2.77 7.58 -1.97
C HIS A 56 2.96 6.08 -1.89
N LYS A 57 3.87 5.56 -2.71
CA LYS A 57 4.23 4.15 -2.73
C LYS A 57 5.74 3.97 -2.71
N HIS A 58 6.18 2.93 -2.03
CA HIS A 58 7.59 2.52 -1.95
C HIS A 58 7.77 1.23 -2.74
N LEU A 59 8.71 1.22 -3.64
CA LEU A 59 8.95 0.13 -4.56
C LEU A 59 10.36 -0.45 -4.35
N HIS A 60 10.42 -1.69 -3.87
CA HIS A 60 11.67 -2.43 -3.77
C HIS A 60 11.95 -3.13 -5.12
N PRO A 61 13.20 -3.34 -5.55
CA PRO A 61 14.44 -3.23 -4.77
C PRO A 61 15.07 -1.83 -4.73
N ASP A 62 14.62 -0.93 -5.58
CA ASP A 62 15.27 0.38 -5.69
C ASP A 62 14.86 1.33 -4.58
N GLU A 63 13.91 0.93 -3.75
CA GLU A 63 13.34 1.75 -2.67
C GLU A 63 12.89 3.12 -3.17
N VAL A 64 12.44 3.15 -4.40
CA VAL A 64 11.95 4.38 -5.01
C VAL A 64 10.62 4.75 -4.38
N GLU A 65 10.53 5.98 -3.92
CA GLU A 65 9.28 6.54 -3.44
C GLU A 65 8.65 7.31 -4.59
N ALA A 66 7.39 7.00 -4.90
CA ALA A 66 6.68 7.63 -5.98
C ALA A 66 5.33 8.16 -5.50
N PRO A 67 4.84 9.28 -6.04
CA PRO A 67 3.51 9.74 -5.71
C PRO A 67 2.45 8.75 -6.18
N CYS A 68 1.34 8.72 -5.45
CA CYS A 68 0.22 7.87 -5.75
C CYS A 68 -1.03 8.75 -5.78
N ILE A 69 -1.85 8.63 -6.82
CA ILE A 69 -3.07 9.42 -6.94
C ILE A 69 -4.20 8.62 -6.30
N PHE A 70 -4.76 9.18 -5.24
CA PHE A 70 -5.92 8.57 -4.58
C PHE A 70 -7.20 9.05 -5.25
N THR A 71 -7.99 8.13 -5.77
CA THR A 71 -9.31 8.42 -6.34
C THR A 71 -10.42 7.75 -5.55
N SER A 72 -10.22 6.50 -5.15
CA SER A 72 -11.17 5.76 -4.32
C SER A 72 -10.44 4.62 -3.62
N LEU A 73 -11.07 4.05 -2.59
CA LEU A 73 -10.51 2.88 -1.92
C LEU A 73 -10.41 1.68 -2.87
N ASP A 74 -11.40 1.51 -3.74
CA ASP A 74 -11.38 0.41 -4.70
C ASP A 74 -10.22 0.56 -5.69
N ALA A 75 -10.03 1.76 -6.22
CA ALA A 75 -8.93 2.03 -7.14
C ALA A 75 -7.57 1.84 -6.47
N LEU A 76 -7.44 2.30 -5.23
CA LEU A 76 -6.21 2.13 -4.45
C LEU A 76 -5.85 0.64 -4.30
N GLN A 77 -6.82 -0.17 -3.92
CA GLN A 77 -6.59 -1.60 -3.72
C GLN A 77 -6.31 -2.31 -5.05
N THR A 78 -7.01 -1.93 -6.11
CA THR A 78 -6.77 -2.48 -7.44
C THR A 78 -5.34 -2.19 -7.91
N ASP A 79 -4.90 -0.95 -7.77
CA ASP A 79 -3.53 -0.56 -8.13
C ASP A 79 -2.50 -1.32 -7.32
N PHE A 80 -2.75 -1.48 -6.03
CA PHE A 80 -1.86 -2.23 -5.15
C PHE A 80 -1.73 -3.69 -5.63
N TRP A 81 -2.85 -4.35 -5.91
CA TRP A 81 -2.84 -5.74 -6.36
C TRP A 81 -2.17 -5.92 -7.72
N VAL A 82 -2.33 -4.95 -8.62
CA VAL A 82 -1.61 -4.97 -9.90
C VAL A 82 -0.10 -5.00 -9.66
N GLU A 83 0.39 -4.16 -8.75
CA GLU A 83 1.82 -4.10 -8.42
C GLU A 83 2.29 -5.38 -7.71
N VAL A 84 1.48 -5.94 -6.81
CA VAL A 84 1.78 -7.21 -6.16
C VAL A 84 1.93 -8.31 -7.19
N ASN A 85 0.97 -8.42 -8.13
CA ASN A 85 0.97 -9.46 -9.14
C ASN A 85 2.17 -9.35 -10.09
N LYS A 86 2.57 -8.14 -10.43
CA LYS A 86 3.77 -7.93 -11.24
C LYS A 86 4.99 -8.52 -10.55
N ARG A 87 5.13 -8.31 -9.25
CA ARG A 87 6.29 -8.78 -8.50
C ARG A 87 6.26 -10.28 -8.26
N ARG A 88 5.09 -10.85 -8.09
CA ARG A 88 4.94 -12.30 -7.92
C ARG A 88 5.29 -13.08 -9.19
N ARG A 89 5.12 -12.46 -10.36
CA ARG A 89 5.49 -13.07 -11.64
C ARG A 89 6.98 -13.04 -11.92
N ARG A 90 7.70 -12.18 -11.23
CA ARG A 90 9.16 -12.09 -11.34
C ARG A 90 9.78 -13.10 -10.41
N LYS A 91 10.49 -14.02 -10.98
CA LYS A 91 11.25 -15.00 -10.21
C LYS A 91 12.70 -14.93 -10.58
#